data_6b997ad1dcd089c898a4a543cdb259fa
#
_entry.id   6b997ad1dcd089c898a4a543cdb259fa
#
_cell.length_a   1.000
_cell.length_b   1.000
_cell.length_c   1.000
_cell.angle_alpha   90.00
_cell.angle_beta   90.00
_cell.angle_gamma   90.00
#
_symmetry.space_group_name_H-M   'P 1'
#
loop_
_entity.id
_entity.type
_entity.pdbx_description
1 polymer ?
#
loop_
_entity_poly.entity_id
_entity_poly.type
_entity_poly.pdbx_seq_one_letter_code
_entity_poly.pdbx_strand_id
1 'polypeptide(L)' 'NHGVLVTGRDIRQAHVRAVTLEWRCKQAWMVEAIGGGVPMPAEEAENLGGMIDEFGLPFMWEAMVRRVLRKCPEVIQ' A
#
# COMPACT_ATOMS: atom_id res chain seq x y z
N ASN A 1 0.85 17.35 8.50
CA ASN A 1 -0.33 18.15 8.65
C ASN A 1 -1.01 18.55 7.38
N HIS A 2 -0.27 18.59 6.30
CA HIS A 2 -0.78 19.01 5.00
C HIS A 2 -1.00 17.85 4.05
N GLY A 3 -0.83 16.64 4.52
CA GLY A 3 -0.98 15.43 3.73
C GLY A 3 0.33 14.72 3.46
N VAL A 4 0.31 13.81 2.51
CA VAL A 4 1.47 13.01 2.15
C VAL A 4 1.74 13.07 0.66
N LEU A 5 2.99 12.90 0.29
CA LEU A 5 3.41 12.75 -1.09
C LEU A 5 3.96 11.34 -1.26
N VAL A 6 3.41 10.60 -2.21
CA VAL A 6 3.84 9.24 -2.50
C VAL A 6 4.40 9.18 -3.90
N THR A 7 5.60 8.61 -4.03
CA THR A 7 6.27 8.48 -5.31
C THR A 7 6.39 7.02 -5.73
N GLY A 8 6.62 6.80 -7.01
CA GLY A 8 6.85 5.48 -7.55
C GLY A 8 7.43 5.60 -8.96
N ARG A 9 7.93 4.49 -9.49
CA ARG A 9 8.48 4.47 -10.85
C ARG A 9 7.41 4.64 -11.93
N ASP A 10 6.15 4.36 -11.58
CA ASP A 10 5.00 4.58 -12.45
C ASP A 10 3.76 4.79 -11.58
N ILE A 11 2.63 5.10 -12.22
CA ILE A 11 1.38 5.38 -11.49
C ILE A 11 0.86 4.14 -10.75
N ARG A 12 1.12 2.96 -11.25
CA ARG A 12 0.70 1.72 -10.61
C ARG A 12 1.36 1.55 -9.25
N GLN A 13 2.68 1.71 -9.22
CA GLN A 13 3.45 1.60 -7.98
C GLN A 13 3.07 2.71 -7.00
N ALA A 14 2.96 3.95 -7.47
CA ALA A 14 2.58 5.07 -6.62
C ALA A 14 1.20 4.87 -6.01
N HIS A 15 0.23 4.40 -6.78
CA HIS A 15 -1.13 4.14 -6.30
C HIS A 15 -1.16 3.07 -5.22
N VAL A 16 -0.52 1.93 -5.46
CA VAL A 16 -0.48 0.82 -4.50
C VAL A 16 0.25 1.23 -3.22
N ARG A 17 1.33 1.98 -3.36
CA ARG A 17 2.06 2.52 -2.20
C ARG A 17 1.21 3.46 -1.37
N ALA A 18 0.40 4.31 -2.02
CA ALA A 18 -0.50 5.22 -1.32
C ALA A 18 -1.57 4.47 -0.51
N VAL A 19 -2.22 3.49 -1.14
CA VAL A 19 -3.24 2.66 -0.47
C VAL A 19 -2.63 1.86 0.69
N THR A 20 -1.44 1.29 0.48
CA THR A 20 -0.74 0.52 1.49
C THR A 20 -0.31 1.39 2.67
N LEU A 21 0.13 2.61 2.40
CA LEU A 21 0.50 3.56 3.44
C LEU A 21 -0.68 3.88 4.34
N GLU A 22 -1.84 4.15 3.76
CA GLU A 22 -3.06 4.43 4.53
C GLU A 22 -3.40 3.25 5.44
N TRP A 23 -3.38 2.04 4.89
CA TRP A 23 -3.67 0.84 5.66
C TRP A 23 -2.67 0.65 6.81
N ARG A 24 -1.38 0.84 6.53
CA ARG A 24 -0.32 0.72 7.54
C ARG A 24 -0.48 1.75 8.65
N CYS A 25 -0.87 2.97 8.32
CA CYS A 25 -1.12 4.00 9.33
C CYS A 25 -2.27 3.61 10.24
N LYS A 26 -3.34 3.05 9.71
CA LYS A 26 -4.46 2.55 10.51
C LYS A 26 -4.03 1.42 11.43
N GLN A 27 -3.24 0.47 10.93
CA GLN A 27 -2.73 -0.64 11.72
C GLN A 27 -1.81 -0.15 12.83
N ALA A 28 -0.91 0.78 12.52
CA ALA A 28 0.01 1.35 13.51
C ALA A 28 -0.75 2.05 14.63
N TRP A 29 -1.80 2.80 14.29
CA TRP A 29 -2.63 3.48 15.28
C TRP A 29 -3.34 2.48 16.20
N MET A 30 -3.88 1.40 15.64
CA MET A 30 -4.52 0.34 16.44
C MET A 30 -3.53 -0.33 17.38
N VAL A 31 -2.31 -0.61 16.92
CA VAL A 31 -1.26 -1.22 17.74
C VAL A 31 -0.89 -0.30 18.90
N GLU A 32 -0.72 0.99 18.66
CA GLU A 32 -0.42 1.95 19.71
C GLU A 32 -1.56 2.05 20.72
N ALA A 33 -2.81 1.95 20.26
CA ALA A 33 -3.98 2.02 21.11
C ALA A 33 -4.04 0.87 22.12
N ILE A 34 -3.48 -0.29 21.82
CA ILE A 34 -3.44 -1.45 22.71
C ILE A 34 -2.13 -1.58 23.48
N GLY A 35 -1.25 -0.58 23.44
CA GLY A 35 -0.03 -0.54 24.23
C GLY A 35 1.26 -0.71 23.44
N GLY A 36 1.17 -0.68 22.13
CA GLY A 36 2.33 -0.78 21.26
C GLY A 36 2.65 -2.18 20.80
N GLY A 37 3.65 -2.31 19.97
CA GLY A 37 4.11 -3.57 19.41
C GLY A 37 5.62 -3.68 19.40
N VAL A 38 6.14 -4.76 18.83
CA VAL A 38 7.58 -4.98 18.69
C VAL A 38 8.00 -4.55 17.29
N PRO A 39 8.91 -3.56 17.17
CA PRO A 39 9.41 -3.16 15.85
C PRO A 39 10.14 -4.29 15.15
N MET A 40 9.92 -4.42 13.84
CA MET A 40 10.66 -5.36 13.02
C MET A 40 12.09 -4.84 12.81
N PRO A 41 13.13 -5.71 12.84
CA PRO A 41 14.48 -5.28 12.51
C PRO A 41 14.53 -4.61 11.13
N ALA A 42 15.34 -3.56 11.00
CA ALA A 42 15.41 -2.77 9.77
C ALA A 42 15.76 -3.60 8.54
N GLU A 43 16.67 -4.55 8.67
CA GLU A 43 17.07 -5.44 7.57
C GLU A 43 15.90 -6.30 7.07
N GLU A 44 15.13 -6.87 7.99
CA GLU A 44 13.96 -7.67 7.62
C GLU A 44 12.88 -6.83 6.98
N ALA A 45 12.66 -5.62 7.49
CA ALA A 45 11.69 -4.68 6.92
C ALA A 45 12.07 -4.29 5.50
N GLU A 46 13.35 -4.04 5.25
CA GLU A 46 13.85 -3.67 3.93
C GLU A 46 13.68 -4.82 2.93
N ASN A 47 14.03 -6.04 3.33
CA ASN A 47 13.87 -7.22 2.48
C ASN A 47 12.41 -7.49 2.16
N LEU A 48 11.53 -7.39 3.14
CA LEU A 48 10.10 -7.60 2.96
C LEU A 48 9.50 -6.53 2.05
N GLY A 49 9.90 -5.28 2.23
CA GLY A 49 9.47 -4.18 1.37
C GLY A 49 9.84 -4.39 -0.09
N GLY A 50 11.06 -4.85 -0.35
CA GLY A 50 11.50 -5.18 -1.69
C GLY A 50 10.70 -6.30 -2.33
N MET A 51 10.39 -7.35 -1.56
CA MET A 51 9.55 -8.46 -2.03
C MET A 51 8.13 -7.99 -2.38
N ILE A 52 7.55 -7.14 -1.57
CA ILE A 52 6.20 -6.62 -1.81
C ILE A 52 6.19 -5.77 -3.08
N ASP A 53 7.18 -4.91 -3.27
CA ASP A 53 7.27 -4.08 -4.48
C ASP A 53 7.43 -4.92 -5.75
N GLU A 54 8.21 -6.00 -5.71
CA GLU A 54 8.47 -6.83 -6.88
C GLU A 54 7.35 -7.82 -7.20
N PHE A 55 6.85 -8.50 -6.19
CA PHE A 55 5.94 -9.63 -6.38
C PHE A 55 4.50 -9.33 -5.99
N GLY A 56 4.29 -8.55 -4.95
CA GLY A 56 2.95 -8.23 -4.46
C GLY A 56 2.24 -7.14 -5.26
N LEU A 57 2.99 -6.15 -5.72
CA LEU A 57 2.44 -4.98 -6.37
C LEU A 57 1.61 -5.26 -7.63
N PRO A 58 2.05 -6.12 -8.57
CA PRO A 58 1.24 -6.39 -9.76
C PRO A 58 -0.12 -7.02 -9.43
N PHE A 59 -0.15 -7.93 -8.48
CA PHE A 59 -1.41 -8.58 -8.07
C PHE A 59 -2.36 -7.60 -7.39
N MET A 60 -1.84 -6.74 -6.55
CA MET A 60 -2.64 -5.71 -5.87
C MET A 60 -3.22 -4.72 -6.86
N TRP A 61 -2.41 -4.29 -7.83
CA TRP A 61 -2.87 -3.38 -8.89
C TRP A 61 -3.99 -4.00 -9.71
N GLU A 62 -3.83 -5.26 -10.15
CA GLU A 62 -4.85 -5.97 -10.91
C GLU A 62 -6.15 -6.10 -10.14
N ALA A 63 -6.07 -6.41 -8.85
CA ALA A 63 -7.25 -6.53 -8.00
C ALA A 63 -7.99 -5.20 -7.91
N MET A 64 -7.27 -4.10 -7.77
CA MET A 64 -7.85 -2.75 -7.73
C MET A 64 -8.49 -2.36 -9.05
N VAL A 65 -7.85 -2.68 -10.17
CA VAL A 65 -8.42 -2.43 -11.51
C VAL A 65 -9.72 -3.20 -11.69
N ARG A 66 -9.73 -4.46 -11.33
CA ARG A 66 -10.95 -5.27 -11.43
C ARG A 66 -12.07 -4.71 -10.56
N ARG A 67 -11.74 -4.22 -9.38
CA ARG A 67 -12.72 -3.61 -8.48
C ARG A 67 -13.34 -2.35 -9.11
N VAL A 68 -12.51 -1.50 -9.69
CA VAL A 68 -12.99 -0.28 -10.36
C VAL A 68 -13.86 -0.63 -11.55
N LEU A 69 -13.46 -1.60 -12.37
CA LEU A 69 -14.22 -2.01 -13.55
C LEU A 69 -15.58 -2.61 -13.18
N ARG A 70 -15.68 -3.28 -12.03
CA ARG A 70 -16.97 -3.77 -11.54
C ARG A 70 -17.90 -2.66 -11.09
N LYS A 71 -17.35 -1.63 -10.44
CA LYS A 71 -18.14 -0.52 -9.89
C LYS A 71 -18.43 0.57 -10.90
N CYS A 72 -17.49 0.82 -11.79
CA CYS A 72 -17.55 1.92 -12.75
C CYS A 72 -17.02 1.46 -14.11
N PRO A 73 -17.73 0.56 -14.82
CA PRO A 73 -17.25 0.05 -16.11
C PRO A 73 -17.07 1.13 -17.16
N GLU A 74 -17.74 2.27 -17.01
CA GLU A 74 -17.66 3.40 -17.94
C GLU A 74 -16.28 4.06 -18.02
N VAL A 75 -15.37 3.79 -17.07
CA VAL A 75 -14.06 4.44 -17.07
C VAL A 75 -13.17 4.03 -18.23
N ILE A 76 -13.50 2.93 -18.90
CA ILE A 76 -12.72 2.43 -20.05
C ILE A 76 -13.41 2.67 -21.39
N GLN A 77 -14.50 3.40 -21.41
CA GLN A 77 -15.24 3.72 -22.63
C GLN A 77 -14.80 5.02 -23.27
#